data_fba70f0d4cde90bb13bb63068c79b6b8
#
_entry.id   fba70f0d4cde90bb13bb63068c79b6b8
#
_cell.length_a   1.000
_cell.length_b   1.000
_cell.length_c   1.000
_cell.angle_alpha   90.00
_cell.angle_beta   90.00
_cell.angle_gamma   90.00
#
_symmetry.space_group_name_H-M   'P 1'
#
loop_
_entity.id
_entity.type
_entity.pdbx_description
1 polymer ?
#
loop_
_entity_poly.entity_id
_entity_poly.type
_entity_poly.pdbx_seq_one_letter_code
_entity_poly.pdbx_strand_id
1 'polypeptide(L)'
;MLDIISVGPGEAVLLTDDAKQAIDRADAVWCAARHAVLVPPEKARPLSPLEGAIEQMRLSSDAGQSAAVLVSGDAGLYSLLEMLKRKIGGEYLRVHPGVSALQLFAARLGVSWQDAKILSAHGRALSESALCHAVRTHRQTFCFLDAAHNPAWVRESLNLGGLENVRLFVGERLSYPDERTEAYDPDATYDPLCMAYIENDAPESGLPPVGLSDEAFIRGKTPMTKRDVRALVVSALHLKPNGVVWDIGAGTGSVSVECARQCPLGEVYAVEMKDEALDLIRRNAERFHTLNLRVVPGRALEVLSALPAPDAVFLGGTTGTAEAIVELLRGLQRPIRLVATAVTMESAQALLRLMRPMVDFEARQVAVSALESVGRYTMFKAENPVFNFSANVT
;
A
#
# COMPACT_ATOMS: atom_id res chain seq x y z
N MET A 1 37.26 -1.46 -2.54
CA MET A 1 36.12 -0.72 -3.12
C MET A 1 35.34 -1.64 -4.03
N LEU A 2 33.99 -1.71 -3.89
CA LEU A 2 33.11 -2.54 -4.70
C LEU A 2 32.42 -1.70 -5.78
N ASP A 3 32.60 -2.06 -7.05
CA ASP A 3 31.90 -1.44 -8.16
C ASP A 3 30.51 -2.06 -8.34
N ILE A 4 29.44 -1.27 -8.27
CA ILE A 4 28.07 -1.67 -8.57
C ILE A 4 27.78 -1.24 -10.00
N ILE A 5 27.64 -2.20 -10.89
CA ILE A 5 27.57 -1.95 -12.32
C ILE A 5 26.14 -2.22 -12.81
N SER A 6 25.47 -1.16 -13.23
CA SER A 6 24.16 -1.25 -13.87
C SER A 6 24.30 -1.78 -15.29
N VAL A 7 23.68 -2.92 -15.58
CA VAL A 7 23.83 -3.57 -16.88
C VAL A 7 22.62 -3.38 -17.82
N GLY A 8 21.69 -2.54 -17.42
CA GLY A 8 20.44 -2.39 -18.18
C GLY A 8 19.55 -3.61 -18.05
N PRO A 9 18.58 -3.80 -18.94
CA PRO A 9 17.73 -4.99 -18.98
C PRO A 9 18.49 -6.29 -19.28
N GLY A 10 19.70 -6.23 -19.89
CA GLY A 10 20.55 -7.40 -20.03
C GLY A 10 21.38 -7.50 -21.31
N GLU A 11 21.09 -6.71 -22.34
CA GLU A 11 21.86 -6.71 -23.59
C GLU A 11 23.13 -5.87 -23.49
N ALA A 12 24.25 -6.41 -24.00
CA ALA A 12 25.56 -5.77 -23.95
C ALA A 12 25.61 -4.39 -24.64
N VAL A 13 24.76 -4.16 -25.62
CA VAL A 13 24.67 -2.87 -26.34
C VAL A 13 24.26 -1.71 -25.46
N LEU A 14 23.58 -1.98 -24.34
CA LEU A 14 23.13 -0.97 -23.38
C LEU A 14 24.17 -0.67 -22.28
N LEU A 15 25.30 -1.40 -22.25
CA LEU A 15 26.38 -1.11 -21.32
C LEU A 15 27.07 0.20 -21.71
N THR A 16 27.23 1.09 -20.75
CA THR A 16 28.08 2.26 -20.90
C THR A 16 29.56 1.84 -21.02
N ASP A 17 30.39 2.66 -21.63
CA ASP A 17 31.82 2.37 -21.70
C ASP A 17 32.49 2.36 -20.33
N ASP A 18 32.01 3.19 -19.39
CA ASP A 18 32.45 3.16 -17.99
C ASP A 18 32.12 1.81 -17.31
N ALA A 19 30.92 1.28 -17.54
CA ALA A 19 30.53 -0.05 -17.04
C ALA A 19 31.41 -1.17 -17.61
N LYS A 20 31.70 -1.15 -18.93
CA LYS A 20 32.60 -2.12 -19.57
C LYS A 20 34.00 -2.07 -18.96
N GLN A 21 34.57 -0.87 -18.82
CA GLN A 21 35.89 -0.68 -18.20
C GLN A 21 35.90 -1.15 -16.73
N ALA A 22 34.81 -0.97 -15.98
CA ALA A 22 34.71 -1.45 -14.61
C ALA A 22 34.69 -2.99 -14.53
N ILE A 23 33.98 -3.67 -15.45
CA ILE A 23 34.01 -5.14 -15.60
C ILE A 23 35.44 -5.62 -15.93
N ASP A 24 36.09 -4.95 -16.86
CA ASP A 24 37.45 -5.34 -17.31
C ASP A 24 38.49 -5.20 -16.19
N ARG A 25 38.39 -4.15 -15.36
CA ARG A 25 39.30 -3.90 -14.24
C ARG A 25 39.07 -4.81 -13.03
N ALA A 26 37.87 -5.35 -12.86
CA ALA A 26 37.55 -6.19 -11.72
C ALA A 26 38.28 -7.53 -11.74
N ASP A 27 38.77 -7.99 -10.59
CA ASP A 27 39.37 -9.32 -10.40
C ASP A 27 38.26 -10.39 -10.26
N ALA A 28 37.11 -10.01 -9.66
CA ALA A 28 35.93 -10.87 -9.52
C ALA A 28 34.66 -10.06 -9.75
N VAL A 29 33.69 -10.66 -10.45
CA VAL A 29 32.42 -10.03 -10.81
C VAL A 29 31.26 -10.94 -10.44
N TRP A 30 30.47 -10.53 -9.43
CA TRP A 30 29.26 -11.24 -9.04
C TRP A 30 28.10 -10.86 -9.95
N CYS A 31 27.43 -11.85 -10.50
CA CYS A 31 26.33 -11.63 -11.42
C CYS A 31 25.27 -12.73 -11.34
N ALA A 32 24.04 -12.39 -11.73
CA ALA A 32 23.00 -13.38 -12.01
C ALA A 32 23.39 -14.20 -13.26
N ALA A 33 22.95 -15.45 -13.34
CA ALA A 33 23.28 -16.36 -14.43
C ALA A 33 23.02 -15.77 -15.84
N ARG A 34 21.92 -15.01 -15.99
CA ARG A 34 21.56 -14.33 -17.25
C ARG A 34 22.55 -13.23 -17.69
N HIS A 35 23.34 -12.68 -16.76
CA HIS A 35 24.32 -11.65 -17.04
C HIS A 35 25.75 -12.19 -17.12
N ALA A 36 25.94 -13.49 -16.91
CA ALA A 36 27.27 -14.11 -16.98
C ALA A 36 27.91 -13.96 -18.36
N VAL A 37 27.12 -13.86 -19.43
CA VAL A 37 27.60 -13.60 -20.81
C VAL A 37 28.31 -12.25 -20.96
N LEU A 38 28.09 -11.30 -20.04
CA LEU A 38 28.72 -9.97 -20.01
C LEU A 38 30.08 -9.97 -19.32
N VAL A 39 30.51 -11.11 -18.75
CA VAL A 39 31.69 -11.21 -17.87
C VAL A 39 32.60 -12.31 -18.40
N PRO A 40 33.94 -12.10 -18.45
CA PRO A 40 34.88 -13.18 -18.73
C PRO A 40 34.65 -14.36 -17.75
N PRO A 41 34.57 -15.61 -18.24
CA PRO A 41 34.20 -16.76 -17.41
C PRO A 41 35.04 -16.94 -16.13
N GLU A 42 36.33 -16.63 -16.19
CA GLU A 42 37.28 -16.75 -15.08
C GLU A 42 37.00 -15.76 -13.95
N LYS A 43 36.38 -14.60 -14.25
CA LYS A 43 36.03 -13.56 -13.29
C LYS A 43 34.61 -13.74 -12.73
N ALA A 44 33.73 -14.45 -13.44
CA ALA A 44 32.33 -14.59 -13.07
C ALA A 44 32.16 -15.35 -11.75
N ARG A 45 31.32 -14.82 -10.87
CA ARG A 45 30.94 -15.44 -9.60
C ARG A 45 29.41 -15.41 -9.47
N PRO A 46 28.80 -16.45 -8.90
CA PRO A 46 27.35 -16.49 -8.74
C PRO A 46 26.89 -15.45 -7.70
N LEU A 47 25.81 -14.74 -8.03
CA LEU A 47 25.16 -13.80 -7.12
C LEU A 47 24.18 -14.51 -6.17
N SER A 48 23.83 -15.75 -6.43
CA SER A 48 22.90 -16.54 -5.60
C SER A 48 23.65 -17.70 -4.92
N PRO A 49 23.46 -17.92 -3.60
CA PRO A 49 22.61 -17.16 -2.68
C PRO A 49 23.22 -15.78 -2.33
N LEU A 50 22.36 -14.76 -2.26
CA LEU A 50 22.79 -13.36 -2.19
C LEU A 50 23.59 -13.03 -0.91
N GLU A 51 23.20 -13.59 0.26
CA GLU A 51 23.92 -13.33 1.53
C GLU A 51 25.36 -13.84 1.48
N GLY A 52 25.57 -15.06 0.94
CA GLY A 52 26.90 -15.62 0.74
C GLY A 52 27.74 -14.80 -0.24
N ALA A 53 27.13 -14.31 -1.33
CA ALA A 53 27.79 -13.45 -2.30
C ALA A 53 28.22 -12.11 -1.67
N ILE A 54 27.39 -11.47 -0.85
CA ILE A 54 27.72 -10.22 -0.16
C ILE A 54 28.91 -10.41 0.79
N GLU A 55 28.95 -11.52 1.53
CA GLU A 55 30.09 -11.81 2.42
C GLU A 55 31.38 -12.01 1.62
N GLN A 56 31.33 -12.72 0.50
CA GLN A 56 32.49 -12.88 -0.39
C GLN A 56 32.95 -11.54 -1.00
N MET A 57 32.02 -10.67 -1.42
CA MET A 57 32.33 -9.32 -1.89
C MET A 57 33.07 -8.52 -0.82
N ARG A 58 32.63 -8.59 0.44
CA ARG A 58 33.26 -7.93 1.58
C ARG A 58 34.68 -8.45 1.79
N LEU A 59 34.85 -9.77 1.84
CA LEU A 59 36.20 -10.39 2.00
C LEU A 59 37.16 -10.02 0.86
N SER A 60 36.66 -9.97 -0.38
CA SER A 60 37.48 -9.54 -1.53
C SER A 60 37.88 -8.07 -1.40
N SER A 61 36.98 -7.20 -0.97
CA SER A 61 37.28 -5.77 -0.72
C SER A 61 38.30 -5.60 0.40
N ASP A 62 38.16 -6.35 1.50
CA ASP A 62 39.10 -6.32 2.64
C ASP A 62 40.50 -6.84 2.26
N ALA A 63 40.57 -7.76 1.31
CA ALA A 63 41.82 -8.27 0.74
C ALA A 63 42.45 -7.31 -0.29
N GLY A 64 41.84 -6.16 -0.56
CA GLY A 64 42.34 -5.17 -1.53
C GLY A 64 42.12 -5.56 -3.00
N GLN A 65 41.30 -6.60 -3.28
CA GLN A 65 40.94 -7.00 -4.63
C GLN A 65 39.91 -6.04 -5.24
N SER A 66 39.98 -5.84 -6.56
CA SER A 66 38.96 -5.10 -7.30
C SER A 66 37.74 -5.99 -7.52
N ALA A 67 36.66 -5.69 -6.85
CA ALA A 67 35.43 -6.45 -6.89
C ALA A 67 34.30 -5.67 -7.59
N ALA A 68 33.46 -6.36 -8.35
CA ALA A 68 32.30 -5.77 -8.99
C ALA A 68 31.07 -6.64 -8.81
N VAL A 69 29.87 -6.03 -8.82
CA VAL A 69 28.59 -6.71 -8.87
C VAL A 69 27.74 -6.14 -10.00
N LEU A 70 27.23 -7.02 -10.85
CA LEU A 70 26.29 -6.64 -11.91
C LEU A 70 24.86 -6.65 -11.39
N VAL A 71 24.15 -5.56 -11.63
CA VAL A 71 22.74 -5.41 -11.27
C VAL A 71 21.90 -5.10 -12.51
N SER A 72 20.74 -5.73 -12.60
CA SER A 72 19.81 -5.49 -13.70
C SER A 72 19.24 -4.08 -13.64
N GLY A 73 19.02 -3.48 -14.79
CA GLY A 73 18.52 -2.12 -14.91
C GLY A 73 19.51 -1.08 -14.42
N ASP A 74 19.04 -0.10 -13.66
CA ASP A 74 19.84 0.88 -12.96
C ASP A 74 19.94 0.53 -11.46
N ALA A 75 21.13 0.67 -10.89
CA ALA A 75 21.40 0.31 -9.50
C ALA A 75 20.58 1.11 -8.49
N GLY A 76 20.20 2.35 -8.82
CA GLY A 76 19.40 3.23 -7.98
C GLY A 76 17.89 3.01 -8.07
N LEU A 77 17.40 2.18 -9.02
CA LEU A 77 15.99 1.99 -9.25
C LEU A 77 15.54 0.55 -8.88
N TYR A 78 14.98 0.37 -7.68
CA TYR A 78 14.49 -0.92 -7.17
C TYR A 78 15.53 -2.07 -7.26
N SER A 79 16.79 -1.78 -7.05
CA SER A 79 17.91 -2.69 -7.18
C SER A 79 18.67 -2.90 -5.86
N LEU A 80 19.87 -3.47 -5.93
CA LEU A 80 20.63 -3.90 -4.75
C LEU A 80 21.35 -2.77 -4.00
N LEU A 81 21.42 -1.55 -4.53
CA LEU A 81 22.23 -0.45 -3.99
C LEU A 81 21.97 -0.21 -2.50
N GLU A 82 20.71 -0.02 -2.09
CA GLU A 82 20.38 0.29 -0.70
C GLU A 82 20.67 -0.89 0.25
N MET A 83 20.58 -2.12 -0.24
CA MET A 83 20.97 -3.30 0.54
C MET A 83 22.47 -3.36 0.73
N LEU A 84 23.25 -3.15 -0.33
CA LEU A 84 24.70 -3.15 -0.29
C LEU A 84 25.24 -2.01 0.59
N LYS A 85 24.65 -0.82 0.53
CA LYS A 85 24.97 0.29 1.45
C LYS A 85 24.83 -0.11 2.92
N ARG A 86 23.74 -0.80 3.26
CA ARG A 86 23.48 -1.25 4.66
C ARG A 86 24.42 -2.37 5.11
N LYS A 87 24.84 -3.26 4.20
CA LYS A 87 25.61 -4.46 4.54
C LYS A 87 27.14 -4.23 4.46
N ILE A 88 27.61 -3.35 3.56
CA ILE A 88 29.03 -3.15 3.27
C ILE A 88 29.50 -1.75 3.71
N GLY A 89 28.65 -0.74 3.67
CA GLY A 89 28.97 0.67 3.91
C GLY A 89 29.04 1.46 2.60
N GLY A 90 28.42 2.64 2.58
CA GLY A 90 28.30 3.45 1.36
C GLY A 90 29.64 3.99 0.84
N GLU A 91 30.59 4.24 1.74
CA GLU A 91 31.93 4.74 1.43
C GLU A 91 32.82 3.74 0.67
N TYR A 92 32.44 2.44 0.69
CA TYR A 92 33.14 1.38 -0.02
C TYR A 92 32.56 1.07 -1.39
N LEU A 93 31.53 1.80 -1.82
CA LEU A 93 30.77 1.52 -3.04
C LEU A 93 31.03 2.60 -4.11
N ARG A 94 31.24 2.17 -5.35
CA ARG A 94 31.21 3.02 -6.54
C ARG A 94 30.10 2.54 -7.47
N VAL A 95 29.22 3.44 -7.89
CA VAL A 95 28.05 3.11 -8.71
C VAL A 95 28.26 3.56 -10.15
N HIS A 96 28.12 2.62 -11.09
CA HIS A 96 28.13 2.89 -12.52
C HIS A 96 26.67 2.87 -13.01
N PRO A 97 26.12 4.00 -13.52
CA PRO A 97 24.74 4.10 -13.93
C PRO A 97 24.49 3.31 -15.24
N GLY A 98 23.24 2.96 -15.46
CA GLY A 98 22.83 2.27 -16.68
C GLY A 98 21.39 2.59 -17.07
N VAL A 99 20.99 2.14 -18.26
CA VAL A 99 19.61 2.30 -18.75
C VAL A 99 18.71 1.33 -18.00
N SER A 100 17.69 1.85 -17.31
CA SER A 100 16.69 1.01 -16.66
C SER A 100 15.70 0.41 -17.67
N ALA A 101 15.06 -0.70 -17.31
CA ALA A 101 13.94 -1.23 -18.08
C ALA A 101 12.79 -0.23 -18.22
N LEU A 102 12.57 0.62 -17.18
CA LEU A 102 11.62 1.73 -17.22
C LEU A 102 11.90 2.70 -18.38
N GLN A 103 13.16 3.17 -18.49
CA GLN A 103 13.56 4.12 -19.54
C GLN A 103 13.39 3.51 -20.93
N LEU A 104 13.76 2.26 -21.09
CA LEU A 104 13.61 1.56 -22.35
C LEU A 104 12.13 1.38 -22.72
N PHE A 105 11.30 0.96 -21.77
CA PHE A 105 9.86 0.78 -22.00
C PHE A 105 9.18 2.10 -22.34
N ALA A 106 9.48 3.18 -21.59
CA ALA A 106 8.97 4.52 -21.89
C ALA A 106 9.38 4.98 -23.31
N ALA A 107 10.62 4.71 -23.72
CA ALA A 107 11.10 5.02 -25.07
C ALA A 107 10.35 4.22 -26.16
N ARG A 108 10.06 2.94 -25.93
CA ARG A 108 9.26 2.11 -26.86
C ARG A 108 7.84 2.62 -27.02
N LEU A 109 7.25 3.10 -25.92
CA LEU A 109 5.90 3.68 -25.93
C LEU A 109 5.88 5.13 -26.44
N GLY A 110 7.03 5.78 -26.55
CA GLY A 110 7.11 7.20 -26.91
C GLY A 110 6.53 8.15 -25.86
N VAL A 111 6.65 7.79 -24.57
CA VAL A 111 6.09 8.58 -23.46
C VAL A 111 7.16 9.17 -22.55
N SER A 112 6.90 10.36 -22.01
CA SER A 112 7.70 10.92 -20.91
C SER A 112 7.33 10.22 -19.60
N TRP A 113 8.32 9.99 -18.71
CA TRP A 113 8.14 9.31 -17.44
C TRP A 113 8.49 10.16 -16.22
N GLN A 114 8.80 11.46 -16.43
CA GLN A 114 9.25 12.33 -15.33
C GLN A 114 8.19 12.51 -14.24
N ASP A 115 6.91 12.54 -14.60
CA ASP A 115 5.79 12.71 -13.67
C ASP A 115 5.06 11.39 -13.38
N ALA A 116 5.62 10.28 -13.86
CA ALA A 116 5.01 8.97 -13.68
C ALA A 116 5.21 8.43 -12.26
N LYS A 117 4.19 7.74 -11.76
CA LYS A 117 4.35 6.92 -10.56
C LYS A 117 5.05 5.62 -10.94
N ILE A 118 6.10 5.29 -10.18
CA ILE A 118 6.85 4.05 -10.39
C ILE A 118 6.62 3.12 -9.22
N LEU A 119 6.21 1.89 -9.51
CA LEU A 119 5.96 0.82 -8.55
C LEU A 119 6.83 -0.40 -8.88
N SER A 120 7.01 -1.26 -7.89
CA SER A 120 7.66 -2.55 -8.09
C SER A 120 7.02 -3.61 -7.20
N ALA A 121 6.54 -4.68 -7.81
CA ALA A 121 6.17 -5.92 -7.16
C ALA A 121 7.38 -6.87 -7.06
N HIS A 122 8.43 -6.64 -7.88
CA HIS A 122 9.60 -7.51 -7.93
C HIS A 122 10.38 -7.52 -6.61
N GLY A 123 10.28 -8.63 -5.86
CA GLY A 123 10.90 -8.78 -4.55
C GLY A 123 10.36 -7.85 -3.46
N ARG A 124 9.17 -7.30 -3.63
CA ARG A 124 8.49 -6.37 -2.71
C ARG A 124 7.02 -6.72 -2.59
N ALA A 125 6.44 -6.45 -1.42
CA ALA A 125 5.01 -6.54 -1.24
C ALA A 125 4.34 -5.33 -1.93
N LEU A 126 3.53 -5.60 -2.94
CA LEU A 126 2.66 -4.62 -3.59
C LEU A 126 1.21 -5.12 -3.46
N SER A 127 0.38 -4.36 -2.75
CA SER A 127 -1.03 -4.71 -2.63
C SER A 127 -1.85 -4.15 -3.80
N GLU A 128 -2.97 -4.79 -4.10
CA GLU A 128 -3.97 -4.33 -5.08
C GLU A 128 -4.42 -2.90 -4.79
N SER A 129 -4.66 -2.58 -3.51
CA SER A 129 -5.05 -1.24 -3.08
C SER A 129 -3.98 -0.20 -3.37
N ALA A 130 -2.70 -0.52 -3.14
CA ALA A 130 -1.58 0.39 -3.42
C ALA A 130 -1.41 0.62 -4.93
N LEU A 131 -1.56 -0.43 -5.75
CA LEU A 131 -1.57 -0.32 -7.21
C LEU A 131 -2.73 0.58 -7.67
N CYS A 132 -3.95 0.29 -7.24
CA CYS A 132 -5.13 1.06 -7.61
C CYS A 132 -5.06 2.52 -7.15
N HIS A 133 -4.53 2.78 -5.94
CA HIS A 133 -4.31 4.15 -5.47
C HIS A 133 -3.32 4.91 -6.36
N ALA A 134 -2.20 4.28 -6.72
CA ALA A 134 -1.21 4.89 -7.61
C ALA A 134 -1.82 5.24 -8.97
N VAL A 135 -2.55 4.30 -9.58
CA VAL A 135 -3.20 4.53 -10.88
C VAL A 135 -4.32 5.56 -10.79
N ARG A 136 -5.10 5.55 -9.70
CA ARG A 136 -6.18 6.53 -9.48
C ARG A 136 -5.66 7.95 -9.38
N THR A 137 -4.50 8.14 -8.76
CA THR A 137 -3.96 9.48 -8.44
C THR A 137 -2.92 9.99 -9.43
N HIS A 138 -2.48 9.18 -10.39
CA HIS A 138 -1.47 9.59 -11.37
C HIS A 138 -1.93 9.26 -12.79
N ARG A 139 -1.61 10.15 -13.71
CA ARG A 139 -1.89 9.95 -15.14
C ARG A 139 -1.14 8.75 -15.70
N GLN A 140 0.08 8.52 -15.23
CA GLN A 140 0.99 7.49 -15.72
C GLN A 140 1.54 6.69 -14.55
N THR A 141 1.44 5.37 -14.62
CA THR A 141 2.00 4.47 -13.62
C THR A 141 2.79 3.36 -14.32
N PHE A 142 4.06 3.21 -13.96
CA PHE A 142 4.88 2.08 -14.35
C PHE A 142 4.99 1.10 -13.18
N CYS A 143 4.93 -0.19 -13.46
CA CYS A 143 5.07 -1.24 -12.46
C CYS A 143 6.00 -2.34 -12.94
N PHE A 144 7.09 -2.59 -12.20
CA PHE A 144 7.91 -3.79 -12.39
C PHE A 144 7.15 -4.98 -11.83
N LEU A 145 7.01 -6.02 -12.62
CA LEU A 145 6.22 -7.20 -12.31
C LEU A 145 7.10 -8.41 -11.95
N ASP A 146 6.48 -9.46 -11.47
CA ASP A 146 7.07 -10.77 -11.23
C ASP A 146 6.08 -11.89 -11.59
N ALA A 147 6.43 -13.14 -11.33
CA ALA A 147 5.59 -14.27 -11.68
C ALA A 147 4.22 -14.28 -10.97
N ALA A 148 4.17 -13.77 -9.73
CA ALA A 148 2.94 -13.70 -8.94
C ALA A 148 2.08 -12.49 -9.30
N HIS A 149 2.74 -11.35 -9.54
CA HIS A 149 2.10 -10.09 -9.93
C HIS A 149 2.31 -9.86 -11.43
N ASN A 150 1.68 -10.70 -12.24
CA ASN A 150 1.75 -10.69 -13.70
C ASN A 150 0.77 -9.67 -14.32
N PRO A 151 0.77 -9.43 -15.64
CA PRO A 151 -0.15 -8.49 -16.28
C PRO A 151 -1.64 -8.80 -16.06
N ALA A 152 -2.03 -10.07 -15.91
CA ALA A 152 -3.40 -10.46 -15.60
C ALA A 152 -3.80 -10.01 -14.19
N TRP A 153 -2.91 -10.19 -13.19
CA TRP A 153 -3.11 -9.68 -11.85
C TRP A 153 -3.29 -8.14 -11.84
N VAL A 154 -2.50 -7.42 -12.65
CA VAL A 154 -2.68 -5.95 -12.78
C VAL A 154 -4.07 -5.62 -13.29
N ARG A 155 -4.53 -6.27 -14.37
CA ARG A 155 -5.86 -6.02 -14.95
C ARG A 155 -6.98 -6.36 -13.97
N GLU A 156 -6.88 -7.51 -13.30
CA GLU A 156 -7.85 -7.93 -12.28
C GLU A 156 -7.93 -6.93 -11.12
N SER A 157 -6.78 -6.52 -10.58
CA SER A 157 -6.72 -5.49 -9.51
C SER A 157 -7.37 -4.18 -9.93
N LEU A 158 -7.11 -3.72 -11.16
CA LEU A 158 -7.71 -2.50 -11.71
C LEU A 158 -9.24 -2.62 -11.84
N ASN A 159 -9.74 -3.77 -12.29
CA ASN A 159 -11.17 -4.02 -12.39
C ASN A 159 -11.83 -4.01 -11.00
N LEU A 160 -11.26 -4.74 -10.03
CA LEU A 160 -11.73 -4.73 -8.63
C LEU A 160 -11.68 -3.35 -8.00
N GLY A 161 -10.70 -2.52 -8.42
CA GLY A 161 -10.54 -1.15 -7.99
C GLY A 161 -11.45 -0.13 -8.69
N GLY A 162 -12.34 -0.55 -9.60
CA GLY A 162 -13.21 0.36 -10.36
C GLY A 162 -12.45 1.21 -11.38
N LEU A 163 -11.38 0.67 -11.96
CA LEU A 163 -10.48 1.33 -12.91
C LEU A 163 -10.45 0.60 -14.27
N GLU A 164 -11.63 0.12 -14.73
CA GLU A 164 -11.75 -0.62 -16.00
C GLU A 164 -11.37 0.20 -17.23
N ASN A 165 -11.57 1.51 -17.17
CA ASN A 165 -11.38 2.41 -18.33
C ASN A 165 -9.93 2.84 -18.56
N VAL A 166 -8.98 2.45 -17.71
CA VAL A 166 -7.57 2.79 -17.91
C VAL A 166 -6.93 1.92 -18.98
N ARG A 167 -5.98 2.47 -19.72
CA ARG A 167 -5.22 1.75 -20.73
C ARG A 167 -4.05 1.01 -20.07
N LEU A 168 -3.87 -0.25 -20.42
CA LEU A 168 -2.78 -1.10 -19.89
C LEU A 168 -1.92 -1.60 -21.05
N PHE A 169 -0.63 -1.37 -20.94
CA PHE A 169 0.39 -1.86 -21.87
C PHE A 169 1.39 -2.73 -21.12
N VAL A 170 1.97 -3.70 -21.82
CA VAL A 170 2.97 -4.62 -21.27
C VAL A 170 4.24 -4.53 -22.12
N GLY A 171 5.38 -4.42 -21.44
CA GLY A 171 6.69 -4.56 -22.04
C GLY A 171 7.39 -5.77 -21.43
N GLU A 172 7.68 -6.78 -22.23
CA GLU A 172 8.36 -7.98 -21.77
C GLU A 172 9.69 -8.18 -22.49
N ARG A 173 10.65 -8.80 -21.79
CA ARG A 173 11.99 -9.12 -22.28
C ARG A 173 12.65 -7.93 -22.99
N LEU A 174 12.45 -6.74 -22.43
CA LEU A 174 12.96 -5.49 -22.97
C LEU A 174 14.46 -5.57 -23.22
N SER A 175 14.93 -5.15 -24.37
CA SER A 175 16.26 -5.25 -24.96
C SER A 175 16.66 -6.62 -25.52
N TYR A 176 15.96 -7.69 -25.23
CA TYR A 176 16.26 -9.01 -25.79
C TYR A 176 15.72 -9.14 -27.24
N PRO A 177 16.25 -10.09 -28.06
CA PRO A 177 15.82 -10.26 -29.46
C PRO A 177 14.32 -10.58 -29.62
N ASP A 178 13.70 -11.13 -28.59
CA ASP A 178 12.28 -11.47 -28.50
C ASP A 178 11.49 -10.47 -27.66
N GLU A 179 11.98 -9.21 -27.57
CA GLU A 179 11.27 -8.08 -26.93
C GLU A 179 9.88 -7.90 -27.54
N ARG A 180 8.88 -7.74 -26.66
CA ARG A 180 7.51 -7.41 -27.04
C ARG A 180 7.00 -6.22 -26.23
N THR A 181 6.38 -5.26 -26.91
CA THR A 181 5.73 -4.10 -26.30
C THR A 181 4.38 -3.89 -26.98
N GLU A 182 3.30 -4.09 -26.24
CA GLU A 182 1.93 -4.10 -26.78
C GLU A 182 0.89 -3.68 -25.74
N ALA A 183 -0.33 -3.36 -26.20
CA ALA A 183 -1.48 -3.27 -25.30
C ALA A 183 -1.75 -4.65 -24.68
N TYR A 184 -2.17 -4.64 -23.42
CA TYR A 184 -2.50 -5.87 -22.71
C TYR A 184 -3.58 -6.68 -23.45
N ASP A 185 -3.29 -7.94 -23.69
CA ASP A 185 -4.19 -8.93 -24.27
C ASP A 185 -4.49 -10.01 -23.22
N PRO A 186 -5.77 -10.22 -22.83
CA PRO A 186 -6.15 -11.22 -21.82
C PRO A 186 -5.86 -12.66 -22.27
N ASP A 187 -5.78 -12.93 -23.57
CA ASP A 187 -5.53 -14.24 -24.14
C ASP A 187 -4.02 -14.53 -24.34
N ALA A 188 -3.16 -13.52 -24.16
CA ALA A 188 -1.72 -13.67 -24.30
C ALA A 188 -1.06 -14.22 -23.04
N THR A 189 0.02 -14.99 -23.25
CA THR A 189 0.95 -15.36 -22.16
C THR A 189 2.14 -14.42 -22.17
N TYR A 190 2.53 -13.95 -21.00
CA TYR A 190 3.63 -13.01 -20.80
C TYR A 190 4.78 -13.63 -20.01
N ASP A 191 6.01 -13.29 -20.40
CA ASP A 191 7.22 -13.68 -19.66
C ASP A 191 7.24 -13.00 -18.27
N PRO A 192 7.69 -13.67 -17.20
CA PRO A 192 7.83 -13.03 -15.87
C PRO A 192 8.78 -11.81 -15.85
N LEU A 193 9.68 -11.70 -16.84
CA LEU A 193 10.55 -10.53 -17.01
C LEU A 193 9.79 -9.43 -17.77
N CYS A 194 8.79 -8.85 -17.12
CA CYS A 194 7.93 -7.84 -17.75
C CYS A 194 7.64 -6.65 -16.84
N MET A 195 7.12 -5.60 -17.45
CA MET A 195 6.62 -4.38 -16.82
C MET A 195 5.25 -4.04 -17.35
N ALA A 196 4.43 -3.42 -16.50
CA ALA A 196 3.19 -2.79 -16.90
C ALA A 196 3.36 -1.26 -16.99
N TYR A 197 2.70 -0.65 -17.98
CA TYR A 197 2.44 0.77 -18.05
C TYR A 197 0.94 0.99 -18.08
N ILE A 198 0.45 1.79 -17.15
CA ILE A 198 -0.97 2.10 -17.00
C ILE A 198 -1.16 3.60 -17.21
N GLU A 199 -2.10 3.95 -18.10
CA GLU A 199 -2.45 5.32 -18.39
C GLU A 199 -3.89 5.61 -17.97
N ASN A 200 -4.03 6.61 -17.09
CA ASN A 200 -5.31 7.11 -16.59
C ASN A 200 -5.51 8.55 -17.09
N ASP A 201 -6.47 8.76 -17.98
CA ASP A 201 -6.73 10.08 -18.56
C ASP A 201 -7.48 11.02 -17.60
N ALA A 202 -8.03 10.51 -16.49
CA ALA A 202 -8.79 11.27 -15.50
C ALA A 202 -8.31 10.99 -14.07
N PRO A 203 -7.04 11.30 -13.72
CA PRO A 203 -6.53 11.05 -12.38
C PRO A 203 -7.20 11.94 -11.34
N GLU A 204 -7.49 11.37 -10.18
CA GLU A 204 -8.02 12.09 -9.02
C GLU A 204 -6.90 12.86 -8.30
N SER A 205 -7.21 14.05 -7.78
CA SER A 205 -6.26 14.83 -6.99
C SER A 205 -6.37 14.48 -5.49
N GLY A 206 -5.33 13.86 -4.93
CA GLY A 206 -5.22 13.59 -3.49
C GLY A 206 -6.13 12.47 -2.99
N LEU A 207 -6.36 12.45 -1.68
CA LEU A 207 -7.28 11.52 -1.04
C LEU A 207 -8.73 11.96 -1.24
N PRO A 208 -9.67 11.02 -1.38
CA PRO A 208 -11.08 11.34 -1.53
C PRO A 208 -11.61 12.06 -0.25
N PRO A 209 -12.57 12.97 -0.39
CA PRO A 209 -13.15 13.65 0.76
C PRO A 209 -13.84 12.65 1.71
N VAL A 210 -13.84 12.97 3.00
CA VAL A 210 -14.62 12.27 4.02
C VAL A 210 -16.06 12.81 4.07
N GLY A 211 -16.98 12.04 4.66
CA GLY A 211 -18.38 12.43 4.78
C GLY A 211 -19.21 12.06 3.55
N LEU A 212 -19.04 10.84 3.07
CA LEU A 212 -19.94 10.26 2.06
C LEU A 212 -21.40 10.36 2.49
N SER A 213 -22.29 10.63 1.53
CA SER A 213 -23.74 10.65 1.77
C SER A 213 -24.22 9.31 2.35
N ASP A 214 -25.17 9.36 3.27
CA ASP A 214 -25.75 8.15 3.88
C ASP A 214 -26.48 7.28 2.84
N GLU A 215 -27.01 7.89 1.78
CA GLU A 215 -27.69 7.22 0.67
C GLU A 215 -26.74 6.46 -0.24
N ALA A 216 -25.44 6.79 -0.20
CA ALA A 216 -24.42 6.09 -0.94
C ALA A 216 -24.17 4.67 -0.40
N PHE A 217 -24.48 4.41 0.86
CA PHE A 217 -24.28 3.12 1.50
C PHE A 217 -25.46 2.17 1.33
N ILE A 218 -25.18 0.88 1.19
CA ILE A 218 -26.17 -0.18 1.29
C ILE A 218 -26.52 -0.33 2.77
N ARG A 219 -27.82 -0.20 3.08
CA ARG A 219 -28.34 -0.23 4.44
C ARG A 219 -29.35 -1.36 4.62
N GLY A 220 -29.45 -1.87 5.84
CA GLY A 220 -30.47 -2.81 6.30
C GLY A 220 -31.10 -2.30 7.59
N LYS A 221 -31.38 -3.22 8.51
CA LYS A 221 -31.86 -2.88 9.86
C LYS A 221 -30.74 -2.50 10.82
N THR A 222 -29.51 -2.79 10.45
CA THR A 222 -28.31 -2.47 11.25
C THR A 222 -28.14 -0.96 11.35
N PRO A 223 -27.95 -0.40 12.54
CA PRO A 223 -27.67 1.03 12.71
C PRO A 223 -26.38 1.43 11.96
N MET A 224 -26.40 2.65 11.42
CA MET A 224 -25.26 3.23 10.70
C MET A 224 -24.88 4.55 11.32
N THR A 225 -23.59 4.78 11.52
CA THR A 225 -23.04 6.08 11.90
C THR A 225 -23.35 7.10 10.81
N LYS A 226 -24.08 8.16 11.17
CA LYS A 226 -24.53 9.19 10.23
C LYS A 226 -23.36 10.01 9.68
N ARG A 227 -23.54 10.57 8.50
CA ARG A 227 -22.52 11.32 7.71
C ARG A 227 -21.70 12.28 8.57
N ASP A 228 -22.34 13.19 9.32
CA ASP A 228 -21.64 14.25 10.04
C ASP A 228 -20.83 13.70 11.22
N VAL A 229 -21.39 12.72 11.94
CA VAL A 229 -20.71 12.02 13.03
C VAL A 229 -19.57 11.17 12.46
N ARG A 230 -19.77 10.50 11.34
CA ARG A 230 -18.78 9.66 10.66
C ARG A 230 -17.58 10.50 10.19
N ALA A 231 -17.82 11.65 9.59
CA ALA A 231 -16.77 12.59 9.19
C ALA A 231 -15.92 13.04 10.38
N LEU A 232 -16.57 13.35 11.51
CA LEU A 232 -15.88 13.71 12.75
C LEU A 232 -15.04 12.54 13.30
N VAL A 233 -15.59 11.32 13.31
CA VAL A 233 -14.87 10.10 13.73
C VAL A 233 -13.63 9.89 12.91
N VAL A 234 -13.75 9.90 11.57
CA VAL A 234 -12.62 9.72 10.66
C VAL A 234 -11.54 10.79 10.85
N SER A 235 -11.95 12.05 11.02
CA SER A 235 -11.04 13.15 11.33
C SER A 235 -10.31 12.93 12.67
N ALA A 236 -11.04 12.50 13.72
CA ALA A 236 -10.48 12.30 15.07
C ALA A 236 -9.51 11.10 15.15
N LEU A 237 -9.58 10.15 14.22
CA LEU A 237 -8.69 8.98 14.15
C LEU A 237 -7.26 9.34 13.71
N HIS A 238 -7.01 10.53 13.16
CA HIS A 238 -5.69 10.97 12.69
C HIS A 238 -5.01 9.92 11.80
N LEU A 239 -5.74 9.44 10.80
CA LEU A 239 -5.33 8.34 9.94
C LEU A 239 -4.05 8.64 9.15
N LYS A 240 -3.21 7.62 8.99
CA LYS A 240 -2.03 7.65 8.14
C LYS A 240 -2.32 6.87 6.85
N PRO A 241 -1.82 7.30 5.68
CA PRO A 241 -2.05 6.59 4.42
C PRO A 241 -1.68 5.10 4.44
N ASN A 242 -0.69 4.71 5.24
CA ASN A 242 -0.21 3.33 5.41
C ASN A 242 -0.56 2.73 6.78
N GLY A 243 -1.51 3.33 7.51
CA GLY A 243 -1.90 2.93 8.86
C GLY A 243 -2.75 1.67 8.89
N VAL A 244 -2.65 0.93 9.98
CA VAL A 244 -3.56 -0.18 10.33
C VAL A 244 -4.67 0.36 11.21
N VAL A 245 -5.93 0.14 10.83
CA VAL A 245 -7.11 0.65 11.54
C VAL A 245 -8.00 -0.51 11.96
N TRP A 246 -8.46 -0.49 13.20
CA TRP A 246 -9.53 -1.39 13.65
C TRP A 246 -10.84 -0.60 13.81
N ASP A 247 -11.89 -1.08 13.16
CA ASP A 247 -13.28 -0.62 13.36
C ASP A 247 -14.05 -1.71 14.11
N ILE A 248 -14.25 -1.50 15.41
CA ILE A 248 -14.83 -2.51 16.30
C ILE A 248 -16.32 -2.23 16.50
N GLY A 249 -17.15 -3.21 16.11
CA GLY A 249 -18.59 -3.04 15.99
C GLY A 249 -18.94 -2.28 14.72
N ALA A 250 -18.38 -2.71 13.59
CA ALA A 250 -18.40 -1.98 12.33
C ALA A 250 -19.81 -1.77 11.73
N GLY A 251 -20.79 -2.55 12.15
CA GLY A 251 -22.19 -2.41 11.72
C GLY A 251 -22.35 -2.51 10.21
N THR A 252 -22.71 -1.42 9.54
CA THR A 252 -22.82 -1.39 8.08
C THR A 252 -21.47 -1.25 7.36
N GLY A 253 -20.35 -1.07 8.11
CA GLY A 253 -19.04 -0.79 7.55
C GLY A 253 -18.84 0.64 7.06
N SER A 254 -19.74 1.55 7.37
CA SER A 254 -19.66 2.91 6.82
C SER A 254 -18.43 3.69 7.31
N VAL A 255 -18.01 3.51 8.56
CA VAL A 255 -16.76 4.07 9.08
C VAL A 255 -15.56 3.33 8.48
N SER A 256 -15.62 1.99 8.43
CA SER A 256 -14.58 1.16 7.83
C SER A 256 -14.26 1.56 6.40
N VAL A 257 -15.29 1.78 5.57
CA VAL A 257 -15.14 2.23 4.17
C VAL A 257 -14.44 3.59 4.09
N GLU A 258 -14.87 4.56 4.87
CA GLU A 258 -14.21 5.88 4.85
C GLU A 258 -12.77 5.82 5.39
N CYS A 259 -12.50 5.01 6.41
CA CYS A 259 -11.13 4.77 6.87
C CYS A 259 -10.28 4.12 5.78
N ALA A 260 -10.80 3.11 5.08
CA ALA A 260 -10.08 2.42 4.00
C ALA A 260 -9.71 3.35 2.85
N ARG A 261 -10.60 4.29 2.50
CA ARG A 261 -10.35 5.32 1.49
C ARG A 261 -9.28 6.36 1.93
N GLN A 262 -9.13 6.58 3.23
CA GLN A 262 -8.10 7.47 3.79
C GLN A 262 -6.74 6.76 4.04
N CYS A 263 -6.74 5.43 4.06
CA CYS A 263 -5.54 4.61 4.29
C CYS A 263 -5.23 3.71 3.08
N PRO A 264 -5.08 4.22 1.86
CA PRO A 264 -5.01 3.40 0.65
C PRO A 264 -3.78 2.49 0.59
N LEU A 265 -2.74 2.77 1.38
CA LEU A 265 -1.51 1.98 1.49
C LEU A 265 -1.46 1.15 2.78
N GLY A 266 -2.51 1.22 3.60
CA GLY A 266 -2.67 0.50 4.86
C GLY A 266 -3.82 -0.51 4.80
N GLU A 267 -4.27 -0.99 5.94
CA GLU A 267 -5.36 -1.95 6.06
C GLU A 267 -6.38 -1.54 7.12
N VAL A 268 -7.66 -1.81 6.86
CA VAL A 268 -8.75 -1.58 7.80
C VAL A 268 -9.41 -2.91 8.12
N TYR A 269 -9.50 -3.23 9.41
CA TYR A 269 -10.12 -4.44 9.94
C TYR A 269 -11.48 -4.10 10.54
N ALA A 270 -12.55 -4.47 9.83
CA ALA A 270 -13.94 -4.29 10.26
C ALA A 270 -14.38 -5.50 11.08
N VAL A 271 -14.38 -5.37 12.41
CA VAL A 271 -14.77 -6.44 13.33
C VAL A 271 -16.24 -6.35 13.64
N GLU A 272 -16.99 -7.41 13.33
CA GLU A 272 -18.42 -7.48 13.54
C GLU A 272 -18.86 -8.93 13.82
N MET A 273 -19.89 -9.10 14.67
CA MET A 273 -20.36 -10.43 15.07
C MET A 273 -21.67 -10.87 14.43
N LYS A 274 -22.44 -9.93 13.83
CA LYS A 274 -23.74 -10.21 13.26
C LYS A 274 -23.64 -10.49 11.76
N ASP A 275 -24.17 -11.63 11.32
CA ASP A 275 -24.09 -12.05 9.91
C ASP A 275 -24.72 -11.04 8.94
N GLU A 276 -25.88 -10.44 9.29
CA GLU A 276 -26.53 -9.41 8.47
C GLU A 276 -25.61 -8.19 8.28
N ALA A 277 -24.89 -7.78 9.32
CA ALA A 277 -23.96 -6.65 9.28
C ALA A 277 -22.69 -7.01 8.49
N LEU A 278 -22.16 -8.23 8.63
CA LEU A 278 -21.03 -8.72 7.85
C LEU A 278 -21.32 -8.72 6.33
N ASP A 279 -22.53 -9.08 5.92
CA ASP A 279 -22.96 -8.97 4.52
C ASP A 279 -22.98 -7.52 4.05
N LEU A 280 -23.51 -6.61 4.87
CA LEU A 280 -23.54 -5.18 4.54
C LEU A 280 -22.11 -4.59 4.40
N ILE A 281 -21.18 -4.99 5.28
CA ILE A 281 -19.78 -4.54 5.19
C ILE A 281 -19.15 -5.01 3.86
N ARG A 282 -19.31 -6.28 3.48
CA ARG A 282 -18.75 -6.81 2.22
C ARG A 282 -19.33 -6.08 1.00
N ARG A 283 -20.63 -5.91 0.94
CA ARG A 283 -21.32 -5.22 -0.17
C ARG A 283 -20.95 -3.74 -0.25
N ASN A 284 -20.75 -3.08 0.89
CA ASN A 284 -20.27 -1.71 0.90
C ASN A 284 -18.79 -1.63 0.51
N ALA A 285 -17.93 -2.57 0.96
CA ALA A 285 -16.53 -2.65 0.54
C ALA A 285 -16.41 -2.79 -0.99
N GLU A 286 -17.20 -3.69 -1.58
CA GLU A 286 -17.27 -3.90 -3.03
C GLU A 286 -17.76 -2.64 -3.76
N ARG A 287 -18.89 -2.05 -3.31
CA ARG A 287 -19.47 -0.84 -3.90
C ARG A 287 -18.53 0.35 -3.95
N PHE A 288 -17.66 0.49 -2.94
CA PHE A 288 -16.70 1.58 -2.83
C PHE A 288 -15.28 1.18 -3.25
N HIS A 289 -15.10 -0.04 -3.79
CA HIS A 289 -13.81 -0.56 -4.25
C HIS A 289 -12.70 -0.43 -3.19
N THR A 290 -13.03 -0.69 -1.91
CA THR A 290 -12.09 -0.60 -0.79
C THR A 290 -11.35 -1.93 -0.61
N LEU A 291 -10.36 -2.18 -1.46
CA LEU A 291 -9.61 -3.45 -1.54
C LEU A 291 -8.74 -3.73 -0.30
N ASN A 292 -8.52 -2.74 0.54
CA ASN A 292 -7.78 -2.83 1.81
C ASN A 292 -8.68 -2.95 3.05
N LEU A 293 -9.99 -3.18 2.87
CA LEU A 293 -10.92 -3.44 3.95
C LEU A 293 -11.06 -4.96 4.17
N ARG A 294 -10.70 -5.42 5.37
CA ARG A 294 -10.77 -6.82 5.80
C ARG A 294 -11.95 -7.02 6.73
N VAL A 295 -12.90 -7.87 6.35
CA VAL A 295 -14.06 -8.21 7.19
C VAL A 295 -13.67 -9.31 8.17
N VAL A 296 -13.78 -9.04 9.47
CA VAL A 296 -13.40 -9.97 10.54
C VAL A 296 -14.64 -10.38 11.32
N PRO A 297 -15.17 -11.59 11.07
CA PRO A 297 -16.32 -12.10 11.80
C PRO A 297 -15.91 -12.54 13.20
N GLY A 298 -16.68 -12.13 14.22
CA GLY A 298 -16.47 -12.57 15.58
C GLY A 298 -16.64 -11.49 16.64
N ARG A 299 -16.52 -11.89 17.90
CA ARG A 299 -16.51 -10.99 19.04
C ARG A 299 -15.13 -10.35 19.17
N ALA A 300 -15.07 -9.04 19.43
CA ALA A 300 -13.82 -8.28 19.48
C ALA A 300 -12.73 -8.97 20.30
N LEU A 301 -12.99 -9.33 21.56
CA LEU A 301 -11.98 -9.92 22.46
C LEU A 301 -11.49 -11.31 22.01
N GLU A 302 -12.21 -11.98 21.12
CA GLU A 302 -11.83 -13.29 20.59
C GLU A 302 -10.91 -13.19 19.38
N VAL A 303 -11.03 -12.11 18.60
CA VAL A 303 -10.35 -12.00 17.29
C VAL A 303 -9.21 -10.96 17.26
N LEU A 304 -9.26 -9.92 18.12
CA LEU A 304 -8.31 -8.81 18.04
C LEU A 304 -6.84 -9.20 18.23
N SER A 305 -6.55 -10.22 19.05
CA SER A 305 -5.18 -10.69 19.30
C SER A 305 -4.51 -11.32 18.08
N ALA A 306 -5.29 -11.75 17.09
CA ALA A 306 -4.79 -12.34 15.84
C ALA A 306 -4.55 -11.30 14.74
N LEU A 307 -4.98 -10.04 14.94
CA LEU A 307 -4.86 -8.98 13.95
C LEU A 307 -3.51 -8.25 14.07
N PRO A 308 -3.01 -7.66 12.98
CA PRO A 308 -1.88 -6.74 13.04
C PRO A 308 -2.16 -5.58 14.01
N ALA A 309 -1.14 -5.19 14.78
CA ALA A 309 -1.26 -4.11 15.76
C ALA A 309 -1.73 -2.79 15.11
N PRO A 310 -2.78 -2.13 15.63
CA PRO A 310 -3.38 -0.96 15.00
C PRO A 310 -2.60 0.33 15.28
N ASP A 311 -2.66 1.29 14.35
CA ASP A 311 -2.30 2.68 14.58
C ASP A 311 -3.48 3.49 15.14
N ALA A 312 -4.71 3.12 14.73
CA ALA A 312 -5.94 3.76 15.17
C ALA A 312 -7.07 2.74 15.38
N VAL A 313 -7.93 3.01 16.35
CA VAL A 313 -9.08 2.16 16.71
C VAL A 313 -10.32 3.01 16.84
N PHE A 314 -11.40 2.58 16.20
CA PHE A 314 -12.74 3.10 16.42
C PHE A 314 -13.60 2.09 17.19
N LEU A 315 -14.29 2.55 18.22
CA LEU A 315 -15.27 1.77 18.98
C LEU A 315 -16.69 2.29 18.65
N GLY A 316 -17.35 1.61 17.71
CA GLY A 316 -18.69 1.97 17.26
C GLY A 316 -19.83 1.38 18.08
N GLY A 317 -19.59 0.24 18.73
CA GLY A 317 -20.56 -0.43 19.60
C GLY A 317 -19.86 -1.07 20.78
N THR A 318 -20.00 -0.47 21.96
CA THR A 318 -19.16 -0.85 23.12
C THR A 318 -19.79 -1.87 24.06
N THR A 319 -20.98 -2.34 23.87
CA THR A 319 -21.70 -3.35 24.69
C THR A 319 -20.96 -3.90 25.93
N GLY A 320 -20.37 -2.99 26.76
CA GLY A 320 -19.67 -3.34 28.01
C GLY A 320 -18.25 -3.90 27.88
N THR A 321 -17.64 -3.90 26.67
CA THR A 321 -16.30 -4.49 26.44
C THR A 321 -15.18 -3.45 26.26
N ALA A 322 -15.48 -2.15 26.32
CA ALA A 322 -14.52 -1.08 26.07
C ALA A 322 -13.28 -1.14 26.99
N GLU A 323 -13.48 -1.42 28.29
CA GLU A 323 -12.39 -1.53 29.26
C GLU A 323 -11.40 -2.65 28.89
N ALA A 324 -11.93 -3.85 28.58
CA ALA A 324 -11.11 -5.00 28.21
C ALA A 324 -10.36 -4.77 26.88
N ILE A 325 -10.99 -4.07 25.92
CA ILE A 325 -10.34 -3.68 24.66
C ILE A 325 -9.19 -2.71 24.94
N VAL A 326 -9.40 -1.70 25.77
CA VAL A 326 -8.35 -0.75 26.14
C VAL A 326 -7.18 -1.43 26.85
N GLU A 327 -7.43 -2.38 27.73
CA GLU A 327 -6.36 -3.17 28.37
C GLU A 327 -5.57 -4.00 27.33
N LEU A 328 -6.25 -4.60 26.36
CA LEU A 328 -5.58 -5.29 25.24
C LEU A 328 -4.69 -4.32 24.44
N LEU A 329 -5.19 -3.11 24.13
CA LEU A 329 -4.44 -2.09 23.40
C LEU A 329 -3.20 -1.62 24.19
N ARG A 330 -3.30 -1.42 25.50
CA ARG A 330 -2.15 -1.11 26.37
C ARG A 330 -1.08 -2.19 26.35
N GLY A 331 -1.50 -3.44 26.28
CA GLY A 331 -0.60 -4.60 26.17
C GLY A 331 0.27 -4.58 24.90
N LEU A 332 -0.09 -3.83 23.86
CA LEU A 332 0.70 -3.68 22.63
C LEU A 332 1.91 -2.73 22.78
N GLN A 333 2.00 -1.98 23.89
CA GLN A 333 3.14 -1.12 24.26
C GLN A 333 3.54 -0.14 23.14
N ARG A 334 2.57 0.45 22.47
CA ARG A 334 2.77 1.47 21.41
C ARG A 334 1.65 2.51 21.46
N PRO A 335 1.90 3.75 21.03
CA PRO A 335 0.84 4.75 20.94
C PRO A 335 -0.22 4.34 19.92
N ILE A 336 -1.49 4.33 20.33
CA ILE A 336 -2.64 3.99 19.49
C ILE A 336 -3.70 5.08 19.64
N ARG A 337 -4.14 5.65 18.53
CA ARG A 337 -5.25 6.62 18.55
C ARG A 337 -6.58 5.88 18.75
N LEU A 338 -7.30 6.20 19.82
CA LEU A 338 -8.60 5.62 20.14
C LEU A 338 -9.69 6.66 19.97
N VAL A 339 -10.73 6.31 19.21
CA VAL A 339 -11.96 7.10 19.08
C VAL A 339 -13.15 6.22 19.42
N ALA A 340 -14.08 6.74 20.22
CA ALA A 340 -15.29 6.03 20.62
C ALA A 340 -16.51 6.95 20.55
N THR A 341 -17.67 6.38 20.19
CA THR A 341 -18.93 7.12 20.19
C THR A 341 -19.95 6.50 21.15
N ALA A 342 -20.79 7.34 21.73
CA ALA A 342 -21.91 6.95 22.56
C ALA A 342 -23.15 7.78 22.25
N VAL A 343 -24.33 7.13 22.27
CA VAL A 343 -25.63 7.77 22.08
C VAL A 343 -26.45 7.78 23.39
N THR A 344 -26.08 6.95 24.38
CA THR A 344 -26.73 6.90 25.69
C THR A 344 -25.85 7.56 26.76
N MET A 345 -26.45 8.08 27.79
CA MET A 345 -25.74 8.71 28.92
C MET A 345 -24.89 7.70 29.70
N GLU A 346 -25.37 6.45 29.83
CA GLU A 346 -24.63 5.39 30.51
C GLU A 346 -23.35 5.06 29.78
N SER A 347 -23.43 4.86 28.44
CA SER A 347 -22.25 4.61 27.59
C SER A 347 -21.30 5.80 27.58
N ALA A 348 -21.83 7.02 27.50
CA ALA A 348 -21.02 8.25 27.57
C ALA A 348 -20.29 8.39 28.90
N GLN A 349 -20.96 8.09 30.04
CA GLN A 349 -20.34 8.11 31.36
C GLN A 349 -19.23 7.03 31.47
N ALA A 350 -19.47 5.84 30.99
CA ALA A 350 -18.45 4.76 30.98
C ALA A 350 -17.21 5.15 30.19
N LEU A 351 -17.40 5.64 28.96
CA LEU A 351 -16.29 6.09 28.10
C LEU A 351 -15.56 7.30 28.68
N LEU A 352 -16.28 8.25 29.26
CA LEU A 352 -15.68 9.42 29.94
C LEU A 352 -14.75 8.98 31.08
N ARG A 353 -15.19 8.04 31.92
CA ARG A 353 -14.36 7.53 33.03
C ARG A 353 -13.13 6.81 32.52
N LEU A 354 -13.29 5.97 31.48
CA LEU A 354 -12.24 5.16 30.90
C LEU A 354 -11.18 6.00 30.20
N MET A 355 -11.59 6.97 29.37
CA MET A 355 -10.70 7.67 28.45
C MET A 355 -10.12 8.97 29.02
N ARG A 356 -10.80 9.63 29.99
CA ARG A 356 -10.34 10.91 30.58
C ARG A 356 -8.90 10.88 31.12
N PRO A 357 -8.38 9.79 31.71
CA PRO A 357 -7.00 9.73 32.19
C PRO A 357 -5.95 9.56 31.07
N MET A 358 -6.36 9.29 29.82
CA MET A 358 -5.46 9.03 28.71
C MET A 358 -4.87 10.33 28.15
N VAL A 359 -3.77 10.18 27.42
CA VAL A 359 -3.06 11.30 26.75
C VAL A 359 -3.92 11.86 25.62
N ASP A 360 -3.88 13.17 25.42
CA ASP A 360 -4.63 13.91 24.39
C ASP A 360 -6.13 13.58 24.36
N PHE A 361 -6.72 13.47 25.57
CA PHE A 361 -8.15 13.23 25.71
C PHE A 361 -8.97 14.44 25.26
N GLU A 362 -9.94 14.18 24.39
CA GLU A 362 -10.98 15.11 23.99
C GLU A 362 -12.36 14.47 24.09
N ALA A 363 -13.36 15.26 24.47
CA ALA A 363 -14.76 14.85 24.47
C ALA A 363 -15.62 15.94 23.80
N ARG A 364 -16.46 15.55 22.88
CA ARG A 364 -17.34 16.43 22.12
C ARG A 364 -18.75 15.86 22.05
N GLN A 365 -19.76 16.72 22.12
CA GLN A 365 -21.14 16.39 21.79
C GLN A 365 -21.45 16.96 20.43
N VAL A 366 -22.01 16.13 19.54
CA VAL A 366 -22.45 16.49 18.20
C VAL A 366 -23.95 16.43 18.13
N ALA A 367 -24.60 17.54 17.83
CA ALA A 367 -26.02 17.64 17.59
C ALA A 367 -26.23 18.10 16.13
N VAL A 368 -26.94 17.32 15.36
CA VAL A 368 -27.22 17.58 13.94
C VAL A 368 -28.71 17.80 13.76
N SER A 369 -29.07 18.76 12.94
CA SER A 369 -30.45 18.98 12.50
C SER A 369 -30.45 19.14 10.98
N ALA A 370 -31.24 18.35 10.30
CA ALA A 370 -31.38 18.39 8.85
C ALA A 370 -32.73 19.00 8.44
N LEU A 371 -32.76 19.70 7.30
CA LEU A 371 -34.03 20.19 6.74
C LEU A 371 -34.83 19.02 6.17
N GLU A 372 -36.09 18.94 6.54
CA GLU A 372 -37.04 17.94 6.05
C GLU A 372 -38.33 18.63 5.57
N SER A 373 -38.86 18.18 4.45
CA SER A 373 -40.15 18.67 3.93
C SER A 373 -41.30 17.94 4.65
N VAL A 374 -42.17 18.71 5.29
CA VAL A 374 -43.38 18.21 5.97
C VAL A 374 -44.58 18.87 5.33
N GLY A 375 -45.21 18.17 4.37
CA GLY A 375 -46.26 18.73 3.53
C GLY A 375 -45.73 19.94 2.72
N ARG A 376 -46.35 21.12 2.92
CA ARG A 376 -45.93 22.39 2.24
C ARG A 376 -44.85 23.19 3.01
N TYR A 377 -44.43 22.71 4.16
CA TYR A 377 -43.48 23.42 5.01
C TYR A 377 -42.12 22.69 4.99
N THR A 378 -41.04 23.45 5.25
CA THR A 378 -39.69 22.94 5.48
C THR A 378 -39.33 23.17 6.94
N MET A 379 -38.94 22.13 7.64
CA MET A 379 -38.66 22.18 9.08
C MET A 379 -37.29 21.54 9.38
N PHE A 380 -36.62 21.99 10.45
CA PHE A 380 -35.47 21.28 10.97
C PHE A 380 -35.93 20.09 11.80
N LYS A 381 -35.41 18.91 11.47
CA LYS A 381 -35.54 17.68 12.25
C LYS A 381 -34.22 17.38 12.94
N ALA A 382 -34.24 17.37 14.26
CA ALA A 382 -33.05 17.04 15.07
C ALA A 382 -32.80 15.54 15.06
N GLU A 383 -31.54 15.15 14.93
CA GLU A 383 -31.06 13.80 15.19
C GLU A 383 -30.68 13.67 16.67
N ASN A 384 -30.62 12.41 17.18
CA ASN A 384 -30.14 12.18 18.54
C ASN A 384 -28.69 12.66 18.65
N PRO A 385 -28.34 13.45 19.70
CA PRO A 385 -26.96 13.84 19.94
C PRO A 385 -26.04 12.64 20.14
N VAL A 386 -24.84 12.72 19.60
CA VAL A 386 -23.80 11.69 19.75
C VAL A 386 -22.62 12.29 20.50
N PHE A 387 -22.16 11.57 21.52
CA PHE A 387 -20.91 11.90 22.21
C PHE A 387 -19.74 11.23 21.49
N ASN A 388 -18.72 11.99 21.17
CA ASN A 388 -17.47 11.51 20.57
C ASN A 388 -16.33 11.73 21.56
N PHE A 389 -15.59 10.67 21.84
CA PHE A 389 -14.42 10.67 22.71
C PHE A 389 -13.19 10.26 21.90
N SER A 390 -12.08 10.94 22.09
CA SER A 390 -10.82 10.57 21.48
C SER A 390 -9.66 10.74 22.44
N ALA A 391 -8.68 9.85 22.38
CA ALA A 391 -7.48 9.86 23.22
C ALA A 391 -6.36 9.00 22.59
N ASN A 392 -5.16 9.07 23.15
CA ASN A 392 -4.08 8.15 22.83
C ASN A 392 -3.93 7.12 23.95
N VAL A 393 -4.01 5.86 23.60
CA VAL A 393 -3.64 4.72 24.46
C VAL A 393 -2.14 4.54 24.37
N THR A 394 -1.47 4.55 25.53
CA THR A 394 0.00 4.36 25.66
C THR A 394 0.30 3.23 26.62
#